data_3d53c8020968ebb25ac3b503f0e3c559
#
_entry.id   3d53c8020968ebb25ac3b503f0e3c559
#
_cell.length_a   1.000
_cell.length_b   1.000
_cell.length_c   1.000
_cell.angle_alpha   90.00
_cell.angle_beta   90.00
_cell.angle_gamma   90.00
#
_symmetry.space_group_name_H-M   'P 1'
#
loop_
_entity.id
_entity.type
_entity.pdbx_description
1 polymer ?
#
loop_
_entity_poly.entity_id
_entity_poly.type
_entity_poly.pdbx_seq_one_letter_code
_entity_poly.pdbx_strand_id
1 'polypeptide(L)'
;DVKYYGRGPVENYNDRKSAAFVGLYEQTVDEQFHGYQRPQETGNKEDVRWLAVTTNAGKGLLYVSPSGMSTTVGHWRAEDIYTNRSNRKGHPYEVTFQRNTVVSLDAWNRALGNTSCGPDVLDKYERKLKQTPFCFMILPINEATSDTILAQRGNQNLPVCQPVRFSDNGQGYAVLTSDNPAGTTIYYSIDGNDFKPYTGPIDVRKGGLVKAYAQADRLAQSIVGEKRYGFFVDKSLWTIYSYNSQQGGNEVAVNAIDDDENTIWHTQYNPTTPDCPHELV
;
A
#
# COMPACT_ATOMS: atom_id res chain seq x y z
N ASP A 1 -4.23 -1.86 -23.63
CA ASP A 1 -4.98 -3.12 -23.59
C ASP A 1 -5.25 -3.53 -22.14
N VAL A 2 -6.33 -4.24 -21.94
CA VAL A 2 -6.79 -4.80 -20.67
C VAL A 2 -6.97 -6.30 -20.84
N LYS A 3 -6.22 -7.10 -20.09
CA LYS A 3 -6.39 -8.55 -20.06
C LYS A 3 -6.60 -8.99 -18.61
N TYR A 4 -7.60 -9.82 -18.36
CA TYR A 4 -7.90 -10.24 -17.01
C TYR A 4 -8.48 -11.64 -16.92
N TYR A 5 -8.30 -12.28 -15.76
CA TYR A 5 -8.97 -13.52 -15.40
C TYR A 5 -9.97 -13.24 -14.27
N GLY A 6 -11.22 -13.20 -14.64
CA GLY A 6 -12.34 -12.83 -13.78
C GLY A 6 -13.67 -12.98 -14.47
N ARG A 7 -14.72 -12.32 -13.99
CA ARG A 7 -16.03 -12.33 -14.65
C ARG A 7 -16.11 -11.31 -15.77
N GLY A 8 -16.63 -11.74 -16.90
CA GLY A 8 -16.74 -10.92 -18.12
C GLY A 8 -17.57 -11.55 -19.22
N PRO A 9 -17.44 -11.03 -20.46
CA PRO A 9 -16.65 -9.87 -20.88
C PRO A 9 -17.32 -8.53 -20.49
N VAL A 10 -18.65 -8.54 -20.30
CA VAL A 10 -19.42 -7.33 -19.96
C VAL A 10 -19.22 -6.92 -18.50
N GLU A 11 -19.51 -5.67 -18.21
CA GLU A 11 -19.51 -5.19 -16.82
C GLU A 11 -20.43 -6.03 -15.94
N ASN A 12 -20.04 -6.20 -14.70
CA ASN A 12 -20.83 -6.96 -13.75
C ASN A 12 -20.55 -6.45 -12.31
N TYR A 13 -21.54 -6.66 -11.45
CA TYR A 13 -21.58 -6.18 -10.07
C TYR A 13 -22.13 -7.28 -9.17
N ASN A 14 -22.00 -7.15 -7.87
CA ASN A 14 -22.38 -8.21 -6.93
C ASN A 14 -23.84 -8.68 -7.10
N ASP A 15 -24.75 -7.79 -7.46
CA ASP A 15 -26.17 -8.08 -7.73
C ASP A 15 -26.47 -8.37 -9.22
N ARG A 16 -25.47 -8.30 -10.09
CA ARG A 16 -25.61 -8.45 -11.55
C ARG A 16 -24.42 -9.16 -12.16
N LYS A 17 -24.12 -10.37 -11.70
CA LYS A 17 -22.98 -11.15 -12.19
C LYS A 17 -23.28 -12.58 -12.64
N SER A 18 -24.52 -13.03 -12.54
CA SER A 18 -24.89 -14.40 -12.89
C SER A 18 -24.69 -14.72 -14.38
N ALA A 19 -24.83 -13.73 -15.26
CA ALA A 19 -24.59 -13.87 -16.70
C ALA A 19 -23.13 -13.67 -17.12
N ALA A 20 -22.25 -13.22 -16.21
CA ALA A 20 -20.84 -13.02 -16.49
C ALA A 20 -20.05 -14.22 -15.98
N PHE A 21 -19.53 -15.02 -16.90
CA PHE A 21 -18.77 -16.22 -16.55
C PHE A 21 -17.31 -15.88 -16.22
N VAL A 22 -16.70 -16.65 -15.34
CA VAL A 22 -15.27 -16.55 -15.06
C VAL A 22 -14.50 -17.11 -16.26
N GLY A 23 -13.59 -16.31 -16.79
CA GLY A 23 -12.78 -16.66 -17.95
C GLY A 23 -11.61 -15.70 -18.13
N LEU A 24 -10.84 -15.98 -19.17
CA LEU A 24 -9.79 -15.09 -19.65
C LEU A 24 -10.38 -14.17 -20.71
N TYR A 25 -10.25 -12.86 -20.48
CA TYR A 25 -10.77 -11.84 -21.39
C TYR A 25 -9.70 -10.82 -21.75
N GLU A 26 -9.79 -10.31 -22.97
CA GLU A 26 -8.90 -9.29 -23.49
C GLU A 26 -9.72 -8.27 -24.26
N GLN A 27 -9.51 -6.99 -23.95
CA GLN A 27 -10.23 -5.85 -24.52
C GLN A 27 -9.32 -4.63 -24.49
N THR A 28 -9.68 -3.60 -25.23
CA THR A 28 -9.05 -2.29 -25.06
C THR A 28 -9.59 -1.56 -23.83
N VAL A 29 -8.91 -0.51 -23.38
CA VAL A 29 -9.39 0.35 -22.29
C VAL A 29 -10.69 1.05 -22.68
N ASP A 30 -10.82 1.46 -23.94
CA ASP A 30 -12.02 2.14 -24.44
C ASP A 30 -13.26 1.23 -24.45
N GLU A 31 -13.09 -0.05 -24.72
CA GLU A 31 -14.17 -1.05 -24.70
C GLU A 31 -14.71 -1.35 -23.30
N GLN A 32 -14.03 -0.85 -22.23
CA GLN A 32 -14.53 -1.00 -20.87
C GLN A 32 -15.68 -0.04 -20.55
N PHE A 33 -15.82 1.04 -21.33
CA PHE A 33 -16.85 2.03 -21.09
C PHE A 33 -18.21 1.59 -21.63
N HIS A 34 -19.22 1.56 -20.76
CA HIS A 34 -20.60 1.42 -21.18
C HIS A 34 -21.34 2.77 -20.96
N GLY A 35 -21.73 3.39 -22.08
CA GLY A 35 -22.40 4.68 -22.05
C GLY A 35 -23.87 4.57 -21.65
N TYR A 36 -24.17 4.52 -20.37
CA TYR A 36 -25.54 4.59 -19.89
C TYR A 36 -26.20 5.92 -20.26
N GLN A 37 -27.45 5.90 -20.61
CA GLN A 37 -28.22 7.09 -20.97
C GLN A 37 -28.10 8.20 -19.90
N ARG A 38 -28.02 7.80 -18.64
CA ARG A 38 -27.62 8.66 -17.52
C ARG A 38 -26.28 8.17 -17.01
N PRO A 39 -25.20 8.97 -17.12
CA PRO A 39 -23.90 8.57 -16.65
C PRO A 39 -23.91 8.13 -15.19
N GLN A 40 -23.32 6.97 -14.94
CA GLN A 40 -23.24 6.32 -13.65
C GLN A 40 -21.99 5.43 -13.60
N GLU A 41 -21.80 4.70 -12.50
CA GLU A 41 -20.78 3.65 -12.41
C GLU A 41 -20.85 2.70 -13.61
N THR A 42 -19.71 2.40 -14.21
CA THR A 42 -19.62 1.62 -15.43
C THR A 42 -18.28 0.85 -15.52
N GLY A 43 -18.30 -0.27 -16.20
CA GLY A 43 -17.10 -1.03 -16.55
C GLY A 43 -16.56 -2.00 -15.49
N ASN A 44 -17.18 -2.08 -14.32
CA ASN A 44 -16.70 -2.97 -13.24
C ASN A 44 -16.69 -4.44 -13.65
N LYS A 45 -15.69 -5.17 -13.17
CA LYS A 45 -15.56 -6.62 -13.28
C LYS A 45 -15.39 -7.24 -11.88
N GLU A 46 -16.22 -8.23 -11.58
CA GLU A 46 -16.19 -8.96 -10.31
C GLU A 46 -15.33 -10.23 -10.37
N ASP A 47 -14.94 -10.70 -9.20
CA ASP A 47 -14.20 -11.95 -9.03
C ASP A 47 -12.90 -12.01 -9.86
N VAL A 48 -12.24 -10.86 -10.04
CA VAL A 48 -10.98 -10.77 -10.80
C VAL A 48 -9.83 -11.28 -9.93
N ARG A 49 -9.09 -12.28 -10.43
CA ARG A 49 -7.92 -12.86 -9.77
C ARG A 49 -6.66 -12.12 -10.15
N TRP A 50 -6.57 -11.72 -11.41
CA TRP A 50 -5.52 -10.88 -11.91
C TRP A 50 -6.00 -10.02 -13.08
N LEU A 51 -5.38 -8.86 -13.19
CA LEU A 51 -5.64 -7.85 -14.22
C LEU A 51 -4.30 -7.33 -14.74
N ALA A 52 -4.09 -7.43 -16.04
CA ALA A 52 -2.95 -6.81 -16.73
C ALA A 52 -3.44 -5.61 -17.55
N VAL A 53 -2.77 -4.47 -17.37
CA VAL A 53 -3.01 -3.26 -18.16
C VAL A 53 -1.70 -2.91 -18.87
N THR A 54 -1.73 -2.89 -20.19
CA THR A 54 -0.52 -2.74 -21.02
C THR A 54 -0.69 -1.66 -22.08
N THR A 55 0.45 -1.12 -22.49
CA THR A 55 0.55 -0.34 -23.72
C THR A 55 0.49 -1.26 -24.93
N ASN A 56 0.33 -0.70 -26.14
CA ASN A 56 0.39 -1.45 -27.38
C ASN A 56 1.76 -2.14 -27.61
N ALA A 57 2.79 -1.74 -26.88
CA ALA A 57 4.11 -2.38 -26.89
C ALA A 57 4.24 -3.50 -25.85
N GLY A 58 3.15 -3.95 -25.21
CA GLY A 58 3.15 -5.02 -24.23
C GLY A 58 3.75 -4.69 -22.86
N LYS A 59 4.16 -3.43 -22.63
CA LYS A 59 4.69 -2.97 -21.34
C LYS A 59 3.57 -2.49 -20.45
N GLY A 60 3.56 -2.89 -19.18
CA GLY A 60 2.50 -2.48 -18.29
C GLY A 60 2.63 -3.00 -16.87
N LEU A 61 1.48 -3.12 -16.22
CA LEU A 61 1.36 -3.57 -14.84
C LEU A 61 0.38 -4.74 -14.75
N LEU A 62 0.75 -5.73 -13.95
CA LEU A 62 -0.10 -6.82 -13.51
C LEU A 62 -0.54 -6.57 -12.07
N TYR A 63 -1.83 -6.55 -11.85
CA TYR A 63 -2.47 -6.47 -10.54
C TYR A 63 -2.99 -7.85 -10.16
N VAL A 64 -2.67 -8.31 -8.97
CA VAL A 64 -3.05 -9.65 -8.48
C VAL A 64 -3.62 -9.53 -7.08
N SER A 65 -4.76 -10.15 -6.82
CA SER A 65 -5.31 -10.27 -5.47
C SER A 65 -5.62 -11.74 -5.15
N PRO A 66 -5.01 -12.29 -4.08
CA PRO A 66 -5.27 -13.67 -3.67
C PRO A 66 -6.74 -13.95 -3.30
N SER A 67 -7.44 -12.95 -2.80
CA SER A 67 -8.86 -13.04 -2.42
C SER A 67 -9.83 -12.73 -3.56
N GLY A 68 -9.31 -12.36 -4.73
CA GLY A 68 -10.09 -11.73 -5.78
C GLY A 68 -10.37 -10.27 -5.48
N MET A 69 -10.77 -9.53 -6.49
CA MET A 69 -11.07 -8.11 -6.41
C MET A 69 -12.18 -7.72 -7.39
N SER A 70 -12.82 -6.60 -7.12
CA SER A 70 -13.60 -5.86 -8.12
C SER A 70 -12.67 -4.86 -8.81
N THR A 71 -12.77 -4.71 -10.13
CA THR A 71 -11.89 -3.78 -10.85
C THR A 71 -12.66 -3.00 -11.90
N THR A 72 -12.28 -1.72 -12.03
CA THR A 72 -12.69 -0.87 -13.15
C THR A 72 -11.45 -0.31 -13.81
N VAL A 73 -11.39 -0.38 -15.14
CA VAL A 73 -10.30 0.19 -15.93
C VAL A 73 -10.91 1.10 -16.99
N GLY A 74 -10.44 2.34 -17.09
CA GLY A 74 -11.00 3.25 -18.07
C GLY A 74 -10.26 4.56 -18.16
N HIS A 75 -10.77 5.43 -19.01
CA HIS A 75 -10.28 6.81 -19.16
C HIS A 75 -11.16 7.82 -18.42
N TRP A 76 -11.70 7.44 -17.25
CA TRP A 76 -12.55 8.29 -16.41
C TRP A 76 -12.34 8.03 -14.94
N ARG A 77 -12.67 9.01 -14.12
CA ARG A 77 -12.80 8.89 -12.68
C ARG A 77 -14.29 8.97 -12.31
N ALA A 78 -14.65 8.62 -11.09
CA ALA A 78 -16.01 8.73 -10.60
C ALA A 78 -16.59 10.16 -10.77
N GLU A 79 -15.79 11.17 -10.48
CA GLU A 79 -16.17 12.57 -10.64
C GLU A 79 -16.32 13.01 -12.09
N ASP A 80 -15.69 12.36 -13.06
CA ASP A 80 -15.80 12.68 -14.49
C ASP A 80 -17.13 12.17 -15.06
N ILE A 81 -17.60 11.01 -14.61
CA ILE A 81 -18.89 10.42 -15.00
C ILE A 81 -20.06 10.97 -14.21
N TYR A 82 -19.80 11.59 -13.04
CA TYR A 82 -20.84 12.22 -12.26
C TYR A 82 -21.16 13.63 -12.82
N THR A 83 -21.99 13.68 -13.83
CA THR A 83 -22.34 14.93 -14.53
C THR A 83 -23.48 15.71 -13.86
N ASN A 84 -24.00 15.26 -12.73
CA ASN A 84 -25.11 15.90 -12.02
C ASN A 84 -24.66 17.14 -11.21
N ARG A 85 -24.04 18.09 -11.89
CA ARG A 85 -23.71 19.39 -11.30
C ARG A 85 -24.95 20.28 -11.38
N SER A 86 -25.44 20.73 -10.23
CA SER A 86 -26.49 21.75 -10.14
C SER A 86 -27.85 21.35 -10.77
N ASN A 87 -28.37 20.15 -10.46
CA ASN A 87 -29.67 19.66 -10.97
C ASN A 87 -29.74 19.43 -12.49
N ARG A 88 -28.63 19.48 -13.22
CA ARG A 88 -28.62 19.09 -14.64
C ARG A 88 -28.44 17.58 -14.75
N LYS A 89 -29.28 16.94 -15.52
CA LYS A 89 -29.13 15.54 -15.92
C LYS A 89 -28.04 15.51 -16.99
N GLY A 90 -26.87 14.96 -16.68
CA GLY A 90 -25.81 14.75 -17.66
C GLY A 90 -26.17 13.69 -18.69
N HIS A 91 -25.47 13.72 -19.81
CA HIS A 91 -25.58 12.76 -20.90
C HIS A 91 -24.24 12.09 -21.15
N PRO A 92 -24.19 10.88 -21.74
CA PRO A 92 -22.93 10.17 -22.00
C PRO A 92 -21.90 10.98 -22.80
N TYR A 93 -22.35 11.82 -23.73
CA TYR A 93 -21.47 12.67 -24.56
C TYR A 93 -20.88 13.87 -23.79
N GLU A 94 -21.35 14.14 -22.58
CA GLU A 94 -20.80 15.19 -21.70
C GLU A 94 -19.68 14.66 -20.78
N VAL A 95 -19.42 13.35 -20.80
CA VAL A 95 -18.33 12.74 -20.03
C VAL A 95 -16.98 13.18 -20.59
N THR A 96 -16.16 13.74 -19.73
CA THR A 96 -14.79 14.14 -20.10
C THR A 96 -13.81 13.02 -19.80
N PHE A 97 -13.29 12.39 -20.83
CA PHE A 97 -12.31 11.31 -20.65
C PHE A 97 -10.93 11.85 -20.32
N GLN A 98 -10.25 11.13 -19.45
CA GLN A 98 -8.87 11.38 -19.06
C GLN A 98 -7.91 10.88 -20.16
N ARG A 99 -6.73 11.48 -20.27
CA ARG A 99 -5.65 10.94 -21.11
C ARG A 99 -5.02 9.68 -20.54
N ASN A 100 -4.99 9.60 -19.22
CA ASN A 100 -4.40 8.47 -18.51
C ASN A 100 -5.43 7.36 -18.32
N THR A 101 -4.95 6.13 -18.28
CA THR A 101 -5.76 5.00 -17.83
C THR A 101 -5.89 5.07 -16.31
N VAL A 102 -7.11 5.06 -15.83
CA VAL A 102 -7.47 4.98 -14.41
C VAL A 102 -7.80 3.53 -14.11
N VAL A 103 -7.20 3.00 -13.04
CA VAL A 103 -7.43 1.63 -12.56
C VAL A 103 -7.95 1.71 -11.15
N SER A 104 -9.16 1.23 -10.93
CA SER A 104 -9.75 1.07 -9.60
C SER A 104 -9.63 -0.38 -9.16
N LEU A 105 -9.14 -0.60 -7.96
CA LEU A 105 -8.99 -1.91 -7.33
C LEU A 105 -9.74 -1.88 -6.01
N ASP A 106 -10.81 -2.64 -5.94
CA ASP A 106 -11.69 -2.65 -4.79
C ASP A 106 -11.76 -4.05 -4.17
N ALA A 107 -11.78 -4.11 -2.85
CA ALA A 107 -12.05 -5.36 -2.14
C ALA A 107 -13.45 -5.91 -2.49
N TRP A 108 -14.38 -5.00 -2.70
CA TRP A 108 -15.76 -5.24 -3.09
C TRP A 108 -16.47 -3.90 -3.35
N ASN A 109 -17.59 -3.93 -4.05
CA ASN A 109 -18.51 -2.80 -4.13
C ASN A 109 -19.87 -3.14 -3.52
N ARG A 110 -20.68 -2.12 -3.25
CA ARG A 110 -22.00 -2.30 -2.62
C ARG A 110 -22.99 -3.06 -3.50
N ALA A 111 -22.79 -3.08 -4.79
CA ALA A 111 -23.75 -3.39 -5.84
C ALA A 111 -24.54 -2.15 -6.31
N LEU A 112 -25.18 -2.23 -7.46
CA LEU A 112 -25.83 -1.07 -8.07
C LEU A 112 -27.31 -0.90 -7.68
N GLY A 113 -28.07 -1.96 -7.63
CA GLY A 113 -29.53 -1.88 -7.49
C GLY A 113 -30.19 -1.17 -8.67
N ASN A 114 -31.38 -0.65 -8.43
CA ASN A 114 -32.16 0.14 -9.38
C ASN A 114 -32.51 1.55 -8.85
N THR A 115 -31.77 2.05 -7.89
CA THR A 115 -32.07 3.27 -7.12
C THR A 115 -32.25 4.52 -7.96
N SER A 116 -31.74 4.58 -9.17
CA SER A 116 -31.95 5.73 -10.06
C SER A 116 -33.42 5.85 -10.54
N CYS A 117 -34.18 4.76 -10.57
CA CYS A 117 -35.57 4.74 -11.00
C CYS A 117 -36.38 3.57 -10.39
N GLY A 118 -35.85 2.86 -9.39
CA GLY A 118 -36.50 1.72 -8.76
C GLY A 118 -35.98 1.46 -7.34
N PRO A 119 -36.30 0.29 -6.79
CA PRO A 119 -35.88 -0.07 -5.43
C PRO A 119 -34.36 -0.20 -5.33
N ASP A 120 -33.87 -0.01 -4.13
CA ASP A 120 -32.45 -0.18 -3.78
C ASP A 120 -32.00 -1.66 -3.94
N VAL A 121 -30.71 -1.91 -3.73
CA VAL A 121 -30.13 -3.24 -3.75
C VAL A 121 -30.89 -4.16 -2.78
N LEU A 122 -31.21 -5.37 -3.23
CA LEU A 122 -31.81 -6.37 -2.35
C LEU A 122 -30.80 -6.76 -1.25
N ASP A 123 -31.28 -6.88 -0.02
CA ASP A 123 -30.46 -7.17 1.17
C ASP A 123 -29.47 -8.35 0.99
N LYS A 124 -29.87 -9.39 0.24
CA LYS A 124 -29.04 -10.56 -0.03
C LYS A 124 -27.81 -10.27 -0.90
N TYR A 125 -27.81 -9.16 -1.63
CA TYR A 125 -26.69 -8.74 -2.49
C TYR A 125 -25.95 -7.53 -1.93
N GLU A 126 -26.57 -6.81 -0.99
CA GLU A 126 -25.98 -5.63 -0.41
C GLU A 126 -24.74 -6.01 0.43
N ARG A 127 -23.60 -5.46 0.08
CA ARG A 127 -22.41 -5.53 0.92
C ARG A 127 -22.32 -4.29 1.80
N LYS A 128 -22.57 -4.49 3.09
CA LYS A 128 -22.47 -3.42 4.08
C LYS A 128 -21.02 -3.15 4.43
N LEU A 129 -20.75 -1.88 4.74
CA LEU A 129 -19.41 -1.45 5.16
C LEU A 129 -18.94 -2.25 6.38
N LYS A 130 -17.82 -2.90 6.27
CA LYS A 130 -17.15 -3.61 7.35
C LYS A 130 -15.65 -3.53 7.16
N GLN A 131 -14.90 -3.64 8.23
CA GLN A 131 -13.46 -3.78 8.14
C GLN A 131 -13.13 -5.10 7.44
N THR A 132 -12.56 -5.00 6.25
CA THR A 132 -12.17 -6.15 5.44
C THR A 132 -10.71 -5.97 5.03
N PRO A 133 -9.81 -6.89 5.41
CA PRO A 133 -8.45 -6.86 4.89
C PRO A 133 -8.48 -7.00 3.37
N PHE A 134 -7.77 -6.11 2.69
CA PHE A 134 -7.60 -6.16 1.25
C PHE A 134 -6.12 -6.10 0.91
N CYS A 135 -5.66 -7.11 0.20
CA CYS A 135 -4.27 -7.23 -0.22
C CYS A 135 -4.21 -7.45 -1.72
N PHE A 136 -3.34 -6.72 -2.38
CA PHE A 136 -3.03 -6.91 -3.79
C PHE A 136 -1.54 -6.67 -4.05
N MET A 137 -1.04 -7.24 -5.14
CA MET A 137 0.31 -7.03 -5.63
C MET A 137 0.26 -6.29 -6.95
N ILE A 138 1.26 -5.43 -7.19
CA ILE A 138 1.48 -4.76 -8.48
C ILE A 138 2.85 -5.20 -8.98
N LEU A 139 2.87 -5.81 -10.17
CA LEU A 139 4.08 -6.35 -10.77
C LEU A 139 4.29 -5.73 -12.16
N PRO A 140 5.51 -5.27 -12.50
CA PRO A 140 5.80 -4.86 -13.85
C PRO A 140 5.78 -6.06 -14.80
N ILE A 141 5.25 -5.83 -16.01
CA ILE A 141 5.23 -6.80 -17.10
C ILE A 141 5.71 -6.16 -18.39
N ASN A 142 6.13 -6.99 -19.33
CA ASN A 142 6.60 -6.58 -20.63
C ASN A 142 6.09 -7.55 -21.72
N GLU A 143 6.45 -7.28 -22.95
CA GLU A 143 6.07 -8.06 -24.12
C GLU A 143 6.41 -9.56 -24.05
N ALA A 144 7.42 -9.93 -23.26
CA ALA A 144 7.81 -11.31 -23.04
C ALA A 144 6.97 -12.04 -21.96
N THR A 145 6.07 -11.32 -21.28
CA THR A 145 5.23 -11.90 -20.21
C THR A 145 4.03 -12.62 -20.86
N SER A 146 4.14 -13.93 -21.00
CA SER A 146 3.07 -14.75 -21.59
C SER A 146 1.86 -14.89 -20.65
N ASP A 147 0.71 -15.25 -21.23
CA ASP A 147 -0.52 -15.55 -20.48
C ASP A 147 -0.32 -16.64 -19.42
N THR A 148 0.53 -17.63 -19.71
CA THR A 148 0.88 -18.66 -18.74
C THR A 148 1.57 -18.07 -17.51
N ILE A 149 2.50 -17.13 -17.71
CA ILE A 149 3.18 -16.44 -16.60
C ILE A 149 2.19 -15.56 -15.84
N LEU A 150 1.31 -14.83 -16.53
CA LEU A 150 0.24 -14.04 -15.90
C LEU A 150 -0.66 -14.93 -15.05
N ALA A 151 -1.11 -16.06 -15.61
CA ALA A 151 -1.95 -17.01 -14.89
C ALA A 151 -1.22 -17.64 -13.69
N GLN A 152 0.05 -18.02 -13.83
CA GLN A 152 0.85 -18.57 -12.74
C GLN A 152 0.99 -17.56 -11.61
N ARG A 153 1.29 -16.30 -11.91
CA ARG A 153 1.39 -15.23 -10.91
C ARG A 153 0.03 -14.92 -10.28
N GLY A 154 -1.05 -14.92 -11.08
CA GLY A 154 -2.40 -14.66 -10.60
C GLY A 154 -3.01 -15.78 -9.78
N ASN A 155 -2.62 -17.03 -10.02
CA ASN A 155 -3.11 -18.20 -9.29
C ASN A 155 -2.27 -18.56 -8.07
N GLN A 156 -1.26 -17.77 -7.72
CA GLN A 156 -0.55 -17.93 -6.45
C GLN A 156 -1.48 -17.50 -5.30
N ASN A 157 -2.49 -18.32 -5.03
CA ASN A 157 -3.37 -18.21 -3.85
C ASN A 157 -2.64 -18.49 -2.53
N LEU A 158 -1.35 -18.18 -2.49
CA LEU A 158 -0.59 -18.28 -1.26
C LEU A 158 -0.88 -17.05 -0.42
N PRO A 159 -1.29 -17.22 0.83
CA PRO A 159 -1.34 -16.10 1.75
C PRO A 159 0.03 -15.43 1.80
N VAL A 160 0.06 -14.11 1.96
CA VAL A 160 1.29 -13.32 1.89
C VAL A 160 1.93 -13.28 3.29
N CYS A 161 3.25 -13.39 3.35
CA CYS A 161 3.99 -13.13 4.57
C CYS A 161 3.71 -11.72 5.10
N GLN A 162 3.57 -11.60 6.42
CA GLN A 162 3.51 -10.30 7.08
C GLN A 162 4.82 -9.53 6.87
N PRO A 163 4.77 -8.20 6.78
CA PRO A 163 5.96 -7.38 6.66
C PRO A 163 6.94 -7.59 7.81
N VAL A 164 8.23 -7.42 7.52
CA VAL A 164 9.29 -7.43 8.53
C VAL A 164 9.17 -6.17 9.40
N ARG A 165 9.33 -6.33 10.70
CA ARG A 165 9.43 -5.22 11.65
C ARG A 165 10.88 -4.86 11.88
N PHE A 166 11.15 -3.56 11.95
CA PHE A 166 12.46 -2.98 12.15
C PHE A 166 12.52 -2.30 13.51
N SER A 167 13.48 -2.69 14.32
CA SER A 167 13.85 -2.03 15.57
C SER A 167 15.37 -1.85 15.63
N ASP A 168 15.86 -1.24 16.67
CA ASP A 168 17.29 -1.25 17.02
C ASP A 168 17.44 -1.68 18.49
N ASN A 169 18.65 -2.03 18.85
CA ASN A 169 18.95 -2.48 20.20
C ASN A 169 19.55 -1.37 21.12
N GLY A 170 19.52 -0.12 20.66
CA GLY A 170 20.13 1.01 21.39
C GLY A 170 21.67 1.01 21.36
N GLN A 171 22.32 0.11 20.63
CA GLN A 171 23.78 -0.02 20.53
C GLN A 171 24.27 0.07 19.08
N GLY A 172 23.42 0.58 18.18
CA GLY A 172 23.74 0.73 16.75
C GLY A 172 23.60 -0.54 15.93
N TYR A 173 22.76 -1.49 16.36
CA TYR A 173 22.44 -2.69 15.60
C TYR A 173 20.95 -2.74 15.27
N ALA A 174 20.61 -2.93 14.00
CA ALA A 174 19.25 -3.17 13.57
C ALA A 174 18.81 -4.60 13.90
N VAL A 175 17.62 -4.73 14.46
CA VAL A 175 16.98 -6.01 14.78
C VAL A 175 15.75 -6.18 13.91
N LEU A 176 15.66 -7.29 13.20
CA LEU A 176 14.55 -7.63 12.33
C LEU A 176 13.71 -8.75 12.95
N THR A 177 12.40 -8.55 12.99
CA THR A 177 11.45 -9.55 13.50
C THR A 177 10.28 -9.75 12.54
N SER A 178 9.58 -10.87 12.68
CA SER A 178 8.46 -11.23 11.83
C SER A 178 7.43 -12.01 12.63
N ASP A 179 6.14 -11.67 12.44
CA ASP A 179 5.01 -12.39 13.04
C ASP A 179 4.55 -13.57 12.17
N ASN A 180 5.34 -13.99 11.20
CA ASN A 180 5.03 -15.10 10.32
C ASN A 180 5.24 -16.46 11.02
N PRO A 181 4.69 -17.55 10.46
CA PRO A 181 4.84 -18.89 11.02
C PRO A 181 6.31 -19.32 11.17
N ALA A 182 6.54 -20.30 12.05
CA ALA A 182 7.85 -20.92 12.19
C ALA A 182 8.40 -21.44 10.86
N GLY A 183 9.69 -21.29 10.62
CA GLY A 183 10.33 -21.61 9.34
C GLY A 183 10.37 -20.45 8.33
N THR A 184 9.84 -19.28 8.70
CA THR A 184 10.01 -18.08 7.88
C THR A 184 11.45 -17.59 7.90
N THR A 185 12.01 -17.31 6.73
CA THR A 185 13.30 -16.67 6.57
C THR A 185 13.11 -15.19 6.28
N ILE A 186 13.78 -14.33 7.04
CA ILE A 186 13.91 -12.91 6.73
C ILE A 186 15.14 -12.72 5.86
N TYR A 187 14.99 -11.98 4.77
CA TYR A 187 16.09 -11.54 3.92
C TYR A 187 16.25 -10.03 4.06
N TYR A 188 17.50 -9.57 4.07
CA TYR A 188 17.81 -8.16 4.17
C TYR A 188 18.95 -7.72 3.25
N SER A 189 18.96 -6.45 2.93
CA SER A 189 20.06 -5.77 2.23
C SER A 189 20.37 -4.45 2.94
N ILE A 190 21.61 -3.96 2.78
CA ILE A 190 22.06 -2.64 3.25
C ILE A 190 22.55 -1.86 2.05
N ASP A 191 22.09 -0.60 1.93
CA ASP A 191 22.52 0.37 0.93
C ASP A 191 22.49 -0.16 -0.53
N GLY A 192 21.50 -1.02 -0.82
CA GLY A 192 21.27 -1.55 -2.16
C GLY A 192 22.14 -2.75 -2.55
N ASN A 193 22.89 -3.34 -1.61
CA ASN A 193 23.56 -4.61 -1.82
C ASN A 193 22.56 -5.76 -2.02
N ASP A 194 23.05 -6.93 -2.42
CA ASP A 194 22.24 -8.12 -2.58
C ASP A 194 21.56 -8.54 -1.27
N PHE A 195 20.34 -9.07 -1.39
CA PHE A 195 19.63 -9.62 -0.26
C PHE A 195 20.28 -10.91 0.25
N LYS A 196 20.43 -11.02 1.55
CA LYS A 196 20.97 -12.21 2.24
C LYS A 196 20.09 -12.58 3.44
N PRO A 197 20.11 -13.86 3.87
CA PRO A 197 19.36 -14.30 5.05
C PRO A 197 19.78 -13.54 6.30
N TYR A 198 18.77 -13.17 7.10
CA TYR A 198 18.99 -12.55 8.41
C TYR A 198 19.25 -13.64 9.46
N THR A 199 20.42 -13.59 10.09
CA THR A 199 20.85 -14.54 11.11
C THR A 199 21.08 -13.90 12.48
N GLY A 200 20.96 -12.59 12.58
CA GLY A 200 21.17 -11.84 13.82
C GLY A 200 21.33 -10.33 13.58
N PRO A 201 21.50 -9.55 14.65
CA PRO A 201 21.56 -8.10 14.57
C PRO A 201 22.54 -7.57 13.53
N ILE A 202 22.12 -6.56 12.78
CA ILE A 202 22.88 -5.97 11.65
C ILE A 202 23.60 -4.73 12.17
N ASP A 203 24.91 -4.66 11.97
CA ASP A 203 25.70 -3.47 12.32
C ASP A 203 25.31 -2.28 11.43
N VAL A 204 24.67 -1.28 12.03
CA VAL A 204 24.28 -0.03 11.40
C VAL A 204 24.88 1.19 12.10
N ARG A 205 25.98 1.01 12.86
CA ARG A 205 26.65 2.11 13.58
C ARG A 205 27.14 3.23 12.66
N LYS A 206 27.41 2.92 11.41
CA LYS A 206 27.76 3.93 10.39
C LYS A 206 26.53 4.49 9.65
N GLY A 207 25.34 4.21 10.13
CA GLY A 207 24.10 4.49 9.42
C GLY A 207 23.88 3.55 8.24
N GLY A 208 22.83 3.83 7.45
CA GLY A 208 22.53 3.09 6.23
C GLY A 208 21.02 2.86 6.04
N LEU A 209 20.66 2.44 4.83
CA LEU A 209 19.30 2.05 4.49
C LEU A 209 19.19 0.52 4.52
N VAL A 210 18.48 -0.01 5.51
CA VAL A 210 18.19 -1.45 5.59
C VAL A 210 16.85 -1.72 4.92
N LYS A 211 16.84 -2.63 3.96
CA LYS A 211 15.63 -3.18 3.32
C LYS A 211 15.48 -4.64 3.73
N ALA A 212 14.25 -5.09 3.95
CA ALA A 212 14.01 -6.48 4.31
C ALA A 212 12.64 -6.97 3.85
N TYR A 213 12.57 -8.28 3.60
CA TYR A 213 11.33 -9.00 3.36
C TYR A 213 11.35 -10.36 4.04
N ALA A 214 10.17 -10.93 4.25
CA ALA A 214 9.98 -12.27 4.79
C ALA A 214 9.55 -13.25 3.71
N GLN A 215 10.04 -14.47 3.76
CA GLN A 215 9.67 -15.57 2.87
C GLN A 215 9.48 -16.86 3.67
N ALA A 216 8.41 -17.60 3.39
CA ALA A 216 8.13 -18.88 4.00
C ALA A 216 7.58 -19.86 2.96
N ASP A 217 7.64 -21.15 3.27
CA ASP A 217 7.01 -22.17 2.45
C ASP A 217 5.49 -21.96 2.42
N ARG A 218 4.89 -22.08 1.24
CA ARG A 218 3.45 -21.88 0.99
C ARG A 218 2.91 -20.49 1.32
N LEU A 219 3.78 -19.50 1.47
CA LEU A 219 3.40 -18.09 1.56
C LEU A 219 4.06 -17.31 0.43
N ALA A 220 3.37 -16.33 -0.13
CA ALA A 220 4.02 -15.35 -0.99
C ALA A 220 4.96 -14.48 -0.16
N GLN A 221 6.05 -14.03 -0.77
CA GLN A 221 6.99 -13.09 -0.14
C GLN A 221 6.24 -11.86 0.38
N SER A 222 6.66 -11.35 1.53
CA SER A 222 6.14 -10.06 2.03
C SER A 222 6.55 -8.91 1.12
N ILE A 223 5.90 -7.77 1.27
CA ILE A 223 6.44 -6.52 0.72
C ILE A 223 7.84 -6.27 1.29
N VAL A 224 8.68 -5.60 0.50
CA VAL A 224 9.99 -5.13 0.97
C VAL A 224 9.74 -3.89 1.82
N GLY A 225 9.97 -4.01 3.12
CA GLY A 225 10.00 -2.87 4.03
C GLY A 225 11.39 -2.24 4.04
N GLU A 226 11.48 -0.98 4.48
CA GLU A 226 12.76 -0.30 4.64
C GLU A 226 12.77 0.62 5.87
N LYS A 227 13.95 0.75 6.48
CA LYS A 227 14.23 1.71 7.53
C LYS A 227 15.64 2.29 7.34
N ARG A 228 15.73 3.62 7.41
CA ARG A 228 17.02 4.32 7.44
C ARG A 228 17.49 4.47 8.88
N TYR A 229 18.72 4.08 9.11
CA TYR A 229 19.42 4.26 10.39
C TYR A 229 20.42 5.40 10.26
N GLY A 230 20.50 6.22 11.30
CA GLY A 230 21.51 7.28 11.43
C GLY A 230 22.84 6.76 11.96
N PHE A 231 23.81 7.64 12.08
CA PHE A 231 25.06 7.34 12.78
C PHE A 231 24.76 7.06 14.26
N PHE A 232 25.28 5.94 14.75
CA PHE A 232 25.25 5.66 16.18
C PHE A 232 26.40 6.39 16.85
N VAL A 233 26.10 7.16 17.86
CA VAL A 233 27.09 7.82 18.71
C VAL A 233 27.00 7.17 20.07
N ASP A 234 28.06 6.48 20.48
CA ASP A 234 28.16 5.91 21.82
C ASP A 234 28.39 7.03 22.82
N LYS A 235 27.38 7.34 23.61
CA LYS A 235 27.44 8.38 24.63
C LYS A 235 27.70 7.82 26.04
N SER A 236 27.98 6.51 26.16
CA SER A 236 28.15 5.85 27.46
C SER A 236 29.30 6.46 28.31
N LEU A 237 30.27 7.07 27.65
CA LEU A 237 31.39 7.77 28.30
C LEU A 237 31.26 9.30 28.31
N TRP A 238 30.14 9.81 27.80
CA TRP A 238 29.93 11.25 27.81
C TRP A 238 29.53 11.72 29.22
N THR A 239 30.02 12.86 29.58
CA THR A 239 29.66 13.53 30.82
C THR A 239 29.45 15.00 30.54
N ILE A 240 28.48 15.60 31.21
CA ILE A 240 28.32 17.05 31.15
C ILE A 240 29.47 17.69 31.95
N TYR A 241 30.34 18.38 31.24
CA TYR A 241 31.45 19.11 31.86
C TYR A 241 30.97 20.37 32.56
N SER A 242 30.11 21.13 31.92
CA SER A 242 29.52 22.35 32.51
C SER A 242 28.21 22.71 31.82
N TYR A 243 27.40 23.42 32.52
CA TYR A 243 26.24 24.14 32.01
C TYR A 243 26.02 25.42 32.76
N ASN A 244 25.52 26.45 32.10
CA ASN A 244 25.24 27.73 32.76
C ASN A 244 23.77 27.91 33.15
N SER A 245 22.89 27.06 32.70
CA SER A 245 21.47 27.13 33.00
C SER A 245 20.79 25.76 32.84
N GLN A 246 19.96 25.40 33.81
CA GLN A 246 19.00 24.29 33.72
C GLN A 246 17.76 24.55 34.56
N GLN A 247 16.61 24.06 34.17
CA GLN A 247 15.38 24.23 34.93
C GLN A 247 15.37 23.41 36.22
N GLY A 248 16.04 22.28 36.25
CA GLY A 248 15.98 21.32 37.33
C GLY A 248 14.76 20.38 37.25
N GLY A 249 14.53 19.61 38.30
CA GLY A 249 13.52 18.55 38.29
C GLY A 249 13.83 17.48 37.23
N ASN A 250 12.95 17.31 36.27
CA ASN A 250 13.12 16.34 35.16
C ASN A 250 13.74 16.98 33.92
N GLU A 251 14.20 18.25 33.97
CA GLU A 251 14.70 18.98 32.80
C GLU A 251 16.18 19.38 33.00
N VAL A 252 16.96 18.41 33.47
CA VAL A 252 18.36 18.62 33.86
C VAL A 252 19.32 18.40 32.69
N ALA A 253 20.51 18.98 32.79
CA ALA A 253 21.52 18.95 31.73
C ALA A 253 21.90 17.53 31.26
N VAL A 254 21.95 16.55 32.15
CA VAL A 254 22.29 15.16 31.81
C VAL A 254 21.31 14.54 30.86
N ASN A 255 20.08 14.99 30.79
CA ASN A 255 19.07 14.49 29.85
C ASN A 255 19.43 14.76 28.38
N ALA A 256 20.36 15.67 28.11
CA ALA A 256 20.83 15.90 26.74
C ALA A 256 21.68 14.75 26.18
N ILE A 257 22.14 13.85 27.04
CA ILE A 257 23.06 12.74 26.67
C ILE A 257 22.60 11.36 27.14
N ASP A 258 21.39 11.23 27.74
CA ASP A 258 20.90 9.98 28.34
C ASP A 258 20.26 9.00 27.35
N ASP A 259 20.13 9.38 26.07
CA ASP A 259 19.50 8.62 24.99
C ASP A 259 18.00 8.26 25.23
N ASP A 260 17.33 8.94 26.14
CA ASP A 260 15.89 8.80 26.38
C ASP A 260 15.12 9.92 25.67
N GLU A 261 14.34 9.57 24.64
CA GLU A 261 13.53 10.52 23.88
C GLU A 261 12.39 11.18 24.68
N ASN A 262 12.10 10.68 25.88
CA ASN A 262 11.07 11.22 26.77
C ASN A 262 11.62 12.24 27.79
N THR A 263 12.92 12.40 27.85
CA THR A 263 13.59 13.39 28.71
C THR A 263 14.05 14.57 27.86
N ILE A 264 14.21 15.70 28.51
CA ILE A 264 14.72 16.91 27.86
C ILE A 264 15.68 17.66 28.83
N TRP A 265 16.65 18.35 28.27
CA TRP A 265 17.29 19.45 28.95
C TRP A 265 16.58 20.76 28.57
N HIS A 266 16.25 21.57 29.56
CA HIS A 266 15.71 22.91 29.37
C HIS A 266 16.48 23.91 30.18
N THR A 267 16.77 25.08 29.59
CA THR A 267 17.31 26.21 30.33
C THR A 267 16.31 26.72 31.38
N GLN A 268 16.80 27.34 32.44
CA GLN A 268 15.93 27.81 33.51
C GLN A 268 14.90 28.83 33.00
N TYR A 269 13.64 28.65 33.39
CA TYR A 269 12.53 29.56 33.08
C TYR A 269 11.68 29.89 34.33
N ASN A 270 11.91 29.19 35.43
CA ASN A 270 11.22 29.41 36.70
C ASN A 270 12.19 29.17 37.88
N PRO A 271 12.31 30.10 38.87
CA PRO A 271 11.54 31.34 39.07
C PRO A 271 11.99 32.51 38.20
N THR A 272 13.12 32.42 37.54
CA THR A 272 13.67 33.48 36.70
C THR A 272 14.21 32.90 35.40
N THR A 273 14.21 33.70 34.35
CA THR A 273 14.79 33.32 33.05
C THR A 273 16.14 34.03 32.91
N PRO A 274 17.27 33.31 32.93
CA PRO A 274 18.57 33.89 32.66
C PRO A 274 18.70 34.45 31.24
N ASP A 275 19.56 35.43 31.06
CA ASP A 275 19.85 35.98 29.73
C ASP A 275 20.69 35.03 28.90
N CYS A 276 20.49 35.05 27.59
CA CYS A 276 21.33 34.32 26.62
C CYS A 276 22.74 34.90 26.50
N PRO A 277 23.76 34.13 26.14
CA PRO A 277 23.68 32.74 25.60
C PRO A 277 23.57 31.68 26.70
N HIS A 278 22.96 30.54 26.35
CA HIS A 278 22.94 29.33 27.16
C HIS A 278 23.90 28.30 26.59
N GLU A 279 24.70 27.68 27.47
CA GLU A 279 25.76 26.77 27.09
C GLU A 279 25.63 25.45 27.85
N LEU A 280 25.89 24.35 27.12
CA LEU A 280 26.04 22.98 27.61
C LEU A 280 27.33 22.44 27.01
N VAL A 281 28.28 21.98 27.83
CA VAL A 281 29.57 21.45 27.40
C VAL A 281 29.79 20.06 27.93
#